data_f6e8cad4c0581cda7f103b0bc31411fb
#
_entry.id   f6e8cad4c0581cda7f103b0bc31411fb
#
_cell.length_a   1.000
_cell.length_b   1.000
_cell.length_c   1.000
_cell.angle_alpha   90.00
_cell.angle_beta   90.00
_cell.angle_gamma   90.00
#
_symmetry.space_group_name_H-M   'P 1'
#
loop_
_entity.id
_entity.type
_entity.pdbx_description
1 polymer ?
#
loop_
_entity_poly.entity_id
_entity_poly.type
_entity_poly.pdbx_seq_one_letter_code
_entity_poly.pdbx_strand_id
1 'polypeptide(L)'
;MKKLTRRDSLALLAFSPLAAWASGGNQPAPAASQRRWAEIAPREMIRQRYFPDVVLQTQENKQVQLYRDLIKDKVMLINFMYASCNGICPRVTQNLVKVQKLLGGRMGKDIFFYSFTLDPSHDTPKVLKEYAAMHGVGPGWSFLTGTADELEMLRRRLGFTDPDPELDKDRESHIGNVRYGNEARLLWGACPGMSRAEFIVESLSWIDWPKGQKPA
;
A
#
# COMPACT_ATOMS: atom_id res chain seq x y z
N MET A 1 9.90 -30.63 -73.10
CA MET A 1 10.00 -30.36 -71.63
C MET A 1 11.13 -29.38 -71.42
N LYS A 2 10.83 -28.05 -71.29
CA LYS A 2 11.81 -27.02 -71.05
C LYS A 2 11.80 -26.72 -69.52
N LYS A 3 12.97 -26.85 -68.90
CA LYS A 3 13.14 -26.54 -67.47
C LYS A 3 13.15 -25.00 -67.25
N LEU A 4 12.20 -24.55 -66.53
CA LEU A 4 12.16 -23.10 -66.00
C LEU A 4 13.29 -22.89 -65.02
N THR A 5 14.12 -21.92 -65.30
CA THR A 5 15.24 -21.51 -64.43
C THR A 5 14.76 -20.44 -63.46
N ARG A 6 15.39 -20.41 -62.25
CA ARG A 6 15.07 -19.58 -61.09
C ARG A 6 15.27 -18.04 -61.27
N ARG A 7 15.33 -17.56 -62.51
CA ARG A 7 15.65 -16.14 -62.80
C ARG A 7 14.50 -15.29 -63.32
N ASP A 8 13.30 -15.86 -63.50
CA ASP A 8 12.17 -15.12 -64.08
C ASP A 8 11.10 -14.67 -63.08
N SER A 9 11.42 -14.65 -61.80
CA SER A 9 10.45 -14.27 -60.74
C SER A 9 10.74 -12.93 -60.07
N LEU A 10 11.39 -12.00 -60.77
CA LEU A 10 11.71 -10.67 -60.22
C LEU A 10 11.22 -9.55 -61.14
N ALA A 11 9.93 -9.45 -61.35
CA ALA A 11 9.33 -8.22 -61.91
C ALA A 11 7.83 -8.25 -61.74
N LEU A 12 7.33 -7.90 -60.55
CA LEU A 12 5.97 -7.36 -60.34
C LEU A 12 5.83 -6.91 -58.86
N LEU A 13 6.66 -5.95 -58.44
CA LEU A 13 6.32 -5.13 -57.31
C LEU A 13 5.53 -3.92 -57.86
N ALA A 14 4.22 -4.11 -57.92
CA ALA A 14 3.28 -3.02 -58.18
C ALA A 14 3.38 -2.01 -57.03
N PHE A 15 3.70 -0.80 -57.39
CA PHE A 15 3.57 0.37 -56.53
C PHE A 15 2.12 0.51 -56.08
N SER A 16 1.81 0.09 -54.87
CA SER A 16 0.57 0.51 -54.20
C SER A 16 0.76 1.90 -53.67
N PRO A 17 -0.11 2.85 -54.03
CA PRO A 17 -0.06 4.15 -53.39
C PRO A 17 -0.36 3.99 -51.89
N LEU A 18 0.54 4.49 -51.04
CA LEU A 18 0.23 4.73 -49.62
C LEU A 18 -0.96 5.67 -49.58
N ALA A 19 -2.17 5.11 -49.49
CA ALA A 19 -3.33 5.85 -49.04
C ALA A 19 -3.06 6.25 -47.59
N ALA A 20 -2.74 7.51 -47.37
CA ALA A 20 -2.65 8.11 -46.06
C ALA A 20 -3.99 7.86 -45.34
N TRP A 21 -3.99 6.99 -44.39
CA TRP A 21 -5.09 6.82 -43.46
C TRP A 21 -5.08 8.02 -42.49
N ALA A 22 -5.46 9.18 -42.98
CA ALA A 22 -5.97 10.26 -42.16
C ALA A 22 -7.44 9.95 -41.81
N SER A 23 -7.68 8.79 -41.21
CA SER A 23 -8.90 8.59 -40.44
C SER A 23 -8.71 9.31 -39.10
N GLY A 24 -9.02 10.60 -39.09
CA GLY A 24 -9.39 11.33 -37.89
C GLY A 24 -10.62 10.67 -37.29
N GLY A 25 -10.45 9.45 -36.75
CA GLY A 25 -11.49 8.79 -35.98
C GLY A 25 -11.83 9.69 -34.83
N ASN A 26 -13.06 10.17 -34.84
CA ASN A 26 -13.68 10.86 -33.72
C ASN A 26 -13.73 9.87 -32.57
N GLN A 27 -12.62 9.75 -31.83
CA GLN A 27 -12.64 8.94 -30.61
C GLN A 27 -13.65 9.59 -29.69
N PRO A 28 -14.65 8.84 -29.21
CA PRO A 28 -15.61 9.39 -28.28
C PRO A 28 -14.84 9.98 -27.10
N ALA A 29 -15.15 11.22 -26.76
CA ALA A 29 -14.52 11.87 -25.61
C ALA A 29 -14.66 10.97 -24.38
N PRO A 30 -13.60 10.77 -23.61
CA PRO A 30 -13.63 9.89 -22.44
C PRO A 30 -14.79 10.28 -21.53
N ALA A 31 -15.43 9.29 -20.91
CA ALA A 31 -16.53 9.53 -19.99
C ALA A 31 -16.12 10.53 -18.90
N ALA A 32 -17.07 11.30 -18.36
CA ALA A 32 -16.78 12.36 -17.38
C ALA A 32 -15.92 11.89 -16.20
N SER A 33 -16.09 10.63 -15.77
CA SER A 33 -15.26 9.99 -14.75
C SER A 33 -13.80 9.83 -15.20
N GLN A 34 -13.57 9.38 -16.44
CA GLN A 34 -12.23 9.19 -16.99
C GLN A 34 -11.50 10.52 -17.21
N ARG A 35 -12.22 11.58 -17.63
CA ARG A 35 -11.67 12.94 -17.74
C ARG A 35 -11.22 13.46 -16.37
N ARG A 36 -12.04 13.25 -15.34
CA ARG A 36 -11.72 13.68 -13.98
C ARG A 36 -10.40 13.08 -13.47
N TRP A 37 -10.15 11.80 -13.76
CA TRP A 37 -8.89 11.16 -13.35
C TRP A 37 -7.67 11.61 -14.16
N ALA A 38 -7.87 11.99 -15.42
CA ALA A 38 -6.79 12.53 -16.26
C ALA A 38 -6.30 13.93 -15.82
N GLU A 39 -7.14 14.68 -15.09
CA GLU A 39 -6.84 16.04 -14.61
C GLU A 39 -6.19 16.06 -13.22
N ILE A 40 -6.20 14.94 -12.49
CA ILE A 40 -5.67 14.87 -11.12
C ILE A 40 -4.25 14.33 -11.14
N ALA A 41 -3.34 15.01 -10.42
CA ALA A 41 -1.97 14.53 -10.26
C ALA A 41 -1.96 13.09 -9.65
N PRO A 42 -1.06 12.20 -10.11
CA PRO A 42 -1.03 10.80 -9.66
C PRO A 42 -1.03 10.63 -8.13
N ARG A 43 -0.29 11.48 -7.43
CA ARG A 43 -0.24 11.50 -5.97
C ARG A 43 -1.61 11.75 -5.33
N GLU A 44 -2.32 12.73 -5.84
CA GLU A 44 -3.65 13.08 -5.34
C GLU A 44 -4.68 12.00 -5.67
N MET A 45 -4.56 11.36 -6.83
CA MET A 45 -5.41 10.22 -7.20
C MET A 45 -5.21 9.04 -6.24
N ILE A 46 -3.98 8.72 -5.87
CA ILE A 46 -3.66 7.67 -4.88
C ILE A 46 -4.20 8.08 -3.51
N ARG A 47 -4.00 9.34 -3.11
CA ARG A 47 -4.53 9.85 -1.84
C ARG A 47 -6.05 9.65 -1.75
N GLN A 48 -6.80 10.14 -2.73
CA GLN A 48 -8.27 10.06 -2.73
C GLN A 48 -8.78 8.61 -2.75
N ARG A 49 -8.06 7.72 -3.43
CA ARG A 49 -8.47 6.32 -3.56
C ARG A 49 -8.19 5.49 -2.31
N TYR A 50 -7.02 5.66 -1.70
CA TYR A 50 -6.54 4.76 -0.67
C TYR A 50 -6.52 5.38 0.74
N PHE A 51 -6.39 6.69 0.85
CA PHE A 51 -6.22 7.38 2.12
C PHE A 51 -7.37 8.38 2.36
N PRO A 52 -8.51 7.90 2.91
CA PRO A 52 -9.64 8.76 3.21
C PRO A 52 -9.29 9.81 4.26
N ASP A 53 -10.00 10.93 4.25
CA ASP A 53 -9.87 11.96 5.27
C ASP A 53 -10.60 11.51 6.55
N VAL A 54 -9.90 10.72 7.37
CA VAL A 54 -10.40 10.23 8.66
C VAL A 54 -9.54 10.74 9.80
N VAL A 55 -10.16 10.95 10.96
CA VAL A 55 -9.48 11.32 12.21
C VAL A 55 -9.41 10.07 13.09
N LEU A 56 -8.21 9.66 13.42
CA LEU A 56 -7.93 8.51 14.26
C LEU A 56 -7.38 8.93 15.60
N GLN A 57 -7.37 8.01 16.54
CA GLN A 57 -6.84 8.22 17.88
C GLN A 57 -5.67 7.25 18.13
N THR A 58 -4.53 7.80 18.57
CA THR A 58 -3.34 7.00 18.89
C THR A 58 -3.46 6.38 20.29
N GLN A 59 -2.61 5.37 20.58
CA GLN A 59 -2.48 4.82 21.94
C GLN A 59 -2.09 5.85 23.00
N GLU A 60 -1.56 7.01 22.59
CA GLU A 60 -1.28 8.13 23.48
C GLU A 60 -2.47 9.11 23.62
N ASN A 61 -3.65 8.68 23.20
CA ASN A 61 -4.88 9.48 23.25
C ASN A 61 -4.82 10.79 22.43
N LYS A 62 -4.01 10.84 21.38
CA LYS A 62 -3.89 11.98 20.47
C LYS A 62 -4.72 11.76 19.22
N GLN A 63 -5.48 12.77 18.82
CA GLN A 63 -6.14 12.77 17.52
C GLN A 63 -5.13 13.09 16.42
N VAL A 64 -5.21 12.32 15.33
CA VAL A 64 -4.35 12.45 14.14
C VAL A 64 -5.18 12.30 12.88
N GLN A 65 -4.89 13.12 11.88
CA GLN A 65 -5.47 12.97 10.55
C GLN A 65 -4.64 11.94 9.74
N LEU A 66 -5.30 10.90 9.24
CA LEU A 66 -4.63 9.79 8.56
C LEU A 66 -3.60 10.28 7.55
N TYR A 67 -4.04 10.98 6.51
CA TYR A 67 -3.11 11.33 5.43
C TYR A 67 -2.09 12.38 5.86
N ARG A 68 -2.55 13.49 6.46
CA ARG A 68 -1.68 14.63 6.80
C ARG A 68 -0.61 14.27 7.81
N ASP A 69 -1.00 13.53 8.86
CA ASP A 69 -0.13 13.34 10.03
C ASP A 69 0.64 12.01 9.98
N LEU A 70 0.10 10.99 9.27
CA LEU A 70 0.68 9.64 9.28
C LEU A 70 1.27 9.20 7.95
N ILE A 71 0.75 9.68 6.81
CA ILE A 71 1.08 9.12 5.49
C ILE A 71 1.94 10.06 4.65
N LYS A 72 1.54 11.33 4.57
CA LYS A 72 2.16 12.31 3.67
C LYS A 72 3.67 12.43 3.91
N ASP A 73 4.45 12.31 2.84
CA ASP A 73 5.92 12.44 2.81
C ASP A 73 6.68 11.43 3.69
N LYS A 74 6.04 10.29 4.04
CA LYS A 74 6.65 9.28 4.92
C LYS A 74 6.92 7.95 4.22
N VAL A 75 7.89 7.23 4.76
CA VAL A 75 8.06 5.79 4.56
C VAL A 75 7.40 5.09 5.73
N MET A 76 6.46 4.18 5.45
CA MET A 76 5.70 3.53 6.49
C MET A 76 5.49 2.04 6.24
N LEU A 77 5.19 1.33 7.32
CA LEU A 77 4.63 -0.02 7.31
C LEU A 77 3.30 0.00 8.05
N ILE A 78 2.29 -0.61 7.45
CA ILE A 78 0.91 -0.67 7.95
C ILE A 78 0.50 -2.11 8.14
N ASN A 79 -0.17 -2.41 9.24
CA ASN A 79 -0.91 -3.65 9.45
C ASN A 79 -2.22 -3.41 10.21
N PHE A 80 -3.11 -4.40 10.15
CA PHE A 80 -4.31 -4.45 10.99
C PHE A 80 -4.16 -5.54 12.04
N MET A 81 -4.68 -5.31 13.22
CA MET A 81 -4.62 -6.21 14.38
C MET A 81 -5.76 -5.94 15.35
N TYR A 82 -5.92 -6.73 16.36
CA TYR A 82 -6.73 -6.41 17.54
C TYR A 82 -6.07 -6.99 18.81
N ALA A 83 -6.22 -6.28 19.94
CA ALA A 83 -5.44 -6.58 21.15
C ALA A 83 -5.82 -7.91 21.81
N SER A 84 -7.08 -8.34 21.70
CA SER A 84 -7.57 -9.59 22.25
C SER A 84 -7.30 -10.84 21.37
N CYS A 85 -6.59 -10.67 20.23
CA CYS A 85 -6.25 -11.78 19.34
C CYS A 85 -5.28 -12.75 20.01
N ASN A 86 -5.66 -14.04 20.05
CA ASN A 86 -4.80 -15.13 20.54
C ASN A 86 -4.07 -15.87 19.40
N GLY A 87 -4.29 -15.48 18.16
CA GLY A 87 -3.79 -16.15 16.96
C GLY A 87 -2.55 -15.48 16.35
N ILE A 88 -2.75 -14.89 15.16
CA ILE A 88 -1.67 -14.36 14.33
C ILE A 88 -1.15 -12.99 14.80
N CYS A 89 -2.00 -12.12 15.38
CA CYS A 89 -1.63 -10.74 15.70
C CYS A 89 -0.42 -10.63 16.64
N PRO A 90 -0.36 -11.31 17.81
CA PRO A 90 0.80 -11.22 18.69
C PRO A 90 2.08 -11.74 18.03
N ARG A 91 1.98 -12.74 17.16
CA ARG A 91 3.13 -13.29 16.43
C ARG A 91 3.67 -12.31 15.40
N VAL A 92 2.78 -11.67 14.64
CA VAL A 92 3.15 -10.60 13.70
C VAL A 92 3.76 -9.43 14.46
N THR A 93 3.15 -8.99 15.56
CA THR A 93 3.69 -7.89 16.39
C THR A 93 5.09 -8.21 16.88
N GLN A 94 5.32 -9.41 17.42
CA GLN A 94 6.66 -9.83 17.86
C GLN A 94 7.68 -9.86 16.72
N ASN A 95 7.25 -10.29 15.52
CA ASN A 95 8.13 -10.27 14.35
C ASN A 95 8.45 -8.84 13.91
N LEU A 96 7.46 -7.95 13.91
CA LEU A 96 7.66 -6.53 13.59
C LEU A 96 8.50 -5.80 14.63
N VAL A 97 8.49 -6.22 15.91
CA VAL A 97 9.45 -5.73 16.92
C VAL A 97 10.88 -6.09 16.55
N LYS A 98 11.13 -7.28 15.96
CA LYS A 98 12.46 -7.62 15.43
C LYS A 98 12.83 -6.71 14.26
N VAL A 99 11.89 -6.47 13.35
CA VAL A 99 12.08 -5.52 12.24
C VAL A 99 12.43 -4.13 12.77
N GLN A 100 11.68 -3.64 13.76
CA GLN A 100 11.94 -2.36 14.43
C GLN A 100 13.36 -2.28 15.00
N LYS A 101 13.82 -3.33 15.66
CA LYS A 101 15.19 -3.41 16.20
C LYS A 101 16.25 -3.36 15.09
N LEU A 102 16.04 -4.07 13.98
CA LEU A 102 16.95 -4.07 12.84
C LEU A 102 17.01 -2.69 12.14
N LEU A 103 15.90 -1.97 12.10
CA LEU A 103 15.86 -0.60 11.57
C LEU A 103 16.53 0.42 12.49
N GLY A 104 16.61 0.13 13.79
CA GLY A 104 17.35 0.92 14.78
C GLY A 104 16.95 2.40 14.81
N GLY A 105 17.91 3.29 14.75
CA GLY A 105 17.71 4.74 14.83
C GLY A 105 16.92 5.37 13.67
N ARG A 106 16.53 4.60 12.66
CA ARG A 106 15.66 5.04 11.57
C ARG A 106 14.18 5.08 11.97
N MET A 107 13.80 4.27 12.97
CA MET A 107 12.42 4.24 13.47
C MET A 107 12.04 5.57 14.13
N GLY A 108 10.90 6.12 13.72
CA GLY A 108 10.39 7.40 14.20
C GLY A 108 11.05 8.64 13.59
N LYS A 109 12.05 8.46 12.71
CA LYS A 109 12.69 9.53 11.93
C LYS A 109 12.42 9.36 10.44
N ASP A 110 12.81 8.23 9.90
CA ASP A 110 12.72 7.92 8.48
C ASP A 110 11.58 6.96 8.17
N ILE A 111 11.33 6.00 9.07
CA ILE A 111 10.37 4.92 8.89
C ILE A 111 9.43 4.90 10.09
N PHE A 112 8.14 4.75 9.80
CA PHE A 112 7.06 4.73 10.78
C PHE A 112 6.23 3.46 10.64
N PHE A 113 5.79 2.89 11.75
CA PHE A 113 4.87 1.76 11.74
C PHE A 113 3.51 2.20 12.27
N TYR A 114 2.45 1.69 11.65
CA TYR A 114 1.06 1.98 12.01
C TYR A 114 0.26 0.69 12.09
N SER A 115 -0.25 0.38 13.26
CA SER A 115 -1.16 -0.74 13.49
C SER A 115 -2.56 -0.21 13.74
N PHE A 116 -3.50 -0.53 12.85
CA PHE A 116 -4.91 -0.12 13.00
C PHE A 116 -5.69 -1.26 13.64
N THR A 117 -6.56 -0.93 14.61
CA THR A 117 -7.38 -1.97 15.23
C THR A 117 -8.53 -2.41 14.33
N LEU A 118 -8.87 -3.69 14.45
CA LEU A 118 -10.08 -4.31 13.89
C LEU A 118 -11.23 -4.37 14.91
N ASP A 119 -10.96 -4.02 16.16
CA ASP A 119 -11.96 -4.08 17.25
C ASP A 119 -11.96 -2.77 18.06
N PRO A 120 -12.40 -1.65 17.47
CA PRO A 120 -12.38 -0.36 18.17
C PRO A 120 -13.32 -0.30 19.39
N SER A 121 -14.28 -1.22 19.50
CA SER A 121 -15.15 -1.31 20.66
C SER A 121 -14.42 -1.76 21.93
N HIS A 122 -13.40 -2.59 21.77
CA HIS A 122 -12.55 -3.11 22.83
C HIS A 122 -11.22 -2.34 22.92
N ASP A 123 -10.61 -2.06 21.79
CA ASP A 123 -9.26 -1.53 21.66
C ASP A 123 -9.23 -0.01 21.85
N THR A 124 -9.50 0.43 23.07
CA THR A 124 -9.33 1.83 23.47
C THR A 124 -7.85 2.26 23.42
N PRO A 125 -7.53 3.54 23.40
CA PRO A 125 -6.13 4.01 23.48
C PRO A 125 -5.36 3.39 24.64
N LYS A 126 -5.99 3.21 25.79
CA LYS A 126 -5.38 2.56 26.97
C LYS A 126 -5.03 1.10 26.68
N VAL A 127 -5.96 0.32 26.12
CA VAL A 127 -5.75 -1.09 25.77
C VAL A 127 -4.62 -1.22 24.75
N LEU A 128 -4.63 -0.38 23.72
CA LEU A 128 -3.58 -0.37 22.69
C LEU A 128 -2.21 0.01 23.25
N LYS A 129 -2.16 0.91 24.23
CA LYS A 129 -0.93 1.30 24.93
C LYS A 129 -0.38 0.15 25.76
N GLU A 130 -1.24 -0.54 26.50
CA GLU A 130 -0.89 -1.72 27.29
C GLU A 130 -0.39 -2.86 26.39
N TYR A 131 -1.06 -3.10 25.26
CA TYR A 131 -0.64 -4.06 24.26
C TYR A 131 0.75 -3.73 23.68
N ALA A 132 0.98 -2.49 23.30
CA ALA A 132 2.28 -2.04 22.78
C ALA A 132 3.40 -2.25 23.80
N ALA A 133 3.15 -1.89 25.08
CA ALA A 133 4.10 -2.06 26.17
C ALA A 133 4.41 -3.55 26.43
N MET A 134 3.39 -4.42 26.45
CA MET A 134 3.52 -5.86 26.66
C MET A 134 4.42 -6.50 25.60
N HIS A 135 4.33 -6.05 24.34
CA HIS A 135 5.13 -6.57 23.24
C HIS A 135 6.49 -5.88 23.07
N GLY A 136 6.84 -4.90 23.90
CA GLY A 136 8.11 -4.18 23.83
C GLY A 136 8.25 -3.31 22.58
N VAL A 137 7.13 -2.72 22.15
CA VAL A 137 7.10 -1.79 21.02
C VAL A 137 7.82 -0.50 21.37
N GLY A 138 8.76 -0.09 20.52
CA GLY A 138 9.56 1.11 20.70
C GLY A 138 9.01 2.35 19.95
N PRO A 139 9.73 3.47 20.00
CA PRO A 139 9.36 4.72 19.32
C PRO A 139 9.18 4.54 17.80
N GLY A 140 8.33 5.39 17.20
CA GLY A 140 8.08 5.37 15.75
C GLY A 140 7.03 4.35 15.30
N TRP A 141 6.41 3.65 16.23
CA TRP A 141 5.29 2.75 15.96
C TRP A 141 4.05 3.22 16.73
N SER A 142 2.98 3.53 15.99
CA SER A 142 1.70 3.97 16.56
C SER A 142 0.63 2.92 16.36
N PHE A 143 -0.13 2.67 17.42
CA PHE A 143 -1.37 1.89 17.39
C PHE A 143 -2.55 2.85 17.34
N LEU A 144 -3.52 2.56 16.50
CA LEU A 144 -4.54 3.50 16.10
C LEU A 144 -5.93 2.88 16.22
N THR A 145 -6.84 3.64 16.81
CA THR A 145 -8.26 3.34 16.88
C THR A 145 -9.08 4.48 16.28
N GLY A 146 -10.36 4.27 16.09
CA GLY A 146 -11.29 5.23 15.51
C GLY A 146 -12.72 4.69 15.53
N THR A 147 -13.59 5.21 14.69
CA THR A 147 -14.92 4.61 14.52
C THR A 147 -14.84 3.31 13.73
N ALA A 148 -15.75 2.37 14.00
CA ALA A 148 -15.77 1.09 13.31
C ALA A 148 -15.89 1.23 11.79
N ASP A 149 -16.75 2.16 11.34
CA ASP A 149 -17.00 2.41 9.92
C ASP A 149 -15.76 2.99 9.22
N GLU A 150 -15.04 3.92 9.86
CA GLU A 150 -13.82 4.51 9.32
C GLU A 150 -12.68 3.49 9.21
N LEU A 151 -12.51 2.65 10.24
CA LEU A 151 -11.50 1.59 10.25
C LEU A 151 -11.82 0.50 9.22
N GLU A 152 -13.07 0.10 9.07
CA GLU A 152 -13.49 -0.85 8.06
C GLU A 152 -13.32 -0.28 6.64
N MET A 153 -13.70 0.98 6.42
CA MET A 153 -13.44 1.67 5.15
C MET A 153 -11.94 1.71 4.85
N LEU A 154 -11.11 2.03 5.84
CA LEU A 154 -9.66 2.07 5.69
C LEU A 154 -9.08 0.68 5.38
N ARG A 155 -9.53 -0.36 6.09
CA ARG A 155 -9.15 -1.76 5.84
C ARG A 155 -9.40 -2.15 4.39
N ARG A 156 -10.60 -1.87 3.89
CA ARG A 156 -10.98 -2.16 2.50
C ARG A 156 -10.16 -1.36 1.50
N ARG A 157 -10.02 -0.06 1.69
CA ARG A 157 -9.26 0.80 0.77
C ARG A 157 -7.77 0.44 0.70
N LEU A 158 -7.19 0.02 1.81
CA LEU A 158 -5.81 -0.44 1.85
C LEU A 158 -5.66 -1.90 1.40
N GLY A 159 -6.75 -2.59 1.07
CA GLY A 159 -6.75 -3.95 0.53
C GLY A 159 -6.35 -5.02 1.55
N PHE A 160 -6.70 -4.83 2.81
CA PHE A 160 -6.61 -5.87 3.85
C PHE A 160 -7.91 -6.68 3.90
N THR A 161 -8.38 -7.12 2.75
CA THR A 161 -9.61 -7.91 2.58
C THR A 161 -9.27 -9.27 2.01
N ASP A 162 -10.04 -10.28 2.38
CA ASP A 162 -10.00 -11.57 1.71
C ASP A 162 -10.93 -11.54 0.48
N PRO A 163 -10.55 -12.19 -0.65
CA PRO A 163 -11.44 -12.35 -1.80
C PRO A 163 -12.72 -13.14 -1.49
N ASP A 164 -12.67 -14.05 -0.52
CA ASP A 164 -13.85 -14.77 -0.03
C ASP A 164 -14.57 -13.92 1.04
N PRO A 165 -15.82 -13.49 0.80
CA PRO A 165 -16.58 -12.66 1.74
C PRO A 165 -16.83 -13.32 3.10
N GLU A 166 -16.88 -14.65 3.17
CA GLU A 166 -17.08 -15.35 4.44
C GLU A 166 -15.79 -15.38 5.26
N LEU A 167 -14.64 -15.59 4.61
CA LEU A 167 -13.34 -15.46 5.26
C LEU A 167 -13.04 -14.02 5.64
N ASP A 168 -13.46 -13.04 4.84
CA ASP A 168 -13.25 -11.62 5.13
C ASP A 168 -14.01 -11.12 6.37
N LYS A 169 -15.13 -11.76 6.71
CA LYS A 169 -15.89 -11.47 7.93
C LYS A 169 -15.26 -12.08 9.19
N ASP A 170 -14.53 -13.16 9.03
CA ASP A 170 -13.90 -13.87 10.14
C ASP A 170 -12.64 -13.15 10.58
N ARG A 171 -12.68 -12.52 11.76
CA ARG A 171 -11.51 -11.82 12.33
C ARG A 171 -10.36 -12.77 12.66
N GLU A 172 -10.60 -14.06 12.89
CA GLU A 172 -9.57 -15.03 13.21
C GLU A 172 -8.81 -15.52 11.97
N SER A 173 -9.45 -15.48 10.80
CA SER A 173 -8.83 -15.83 9.51
C SER A 173 -7.91 -14.75 8.94
N HIS A 174 -7.70 -13.65 9.65
CA HIS A 174 -6.91 -12.53 9.21
C HIS A 174 -5.49 -12.94 8.80
N ILE A 175 -5.15 -12.69 7.56
CA ILE A 175 -3.87 -13.08 6.93
C ILE A 175 -2.74 -12.17 7.42
N GLY A 176 -2.56 -11.83 8.60
CA GLY A 176 -1.41 -11.10 9.18
C GLY A 176 -0.44 -10.42 8.20
N ASN A 177 -0.95 -9.88 7.08
CA ASN A 177 -0.15 -9.20 6.06
C ASN A 177 0.27 -7.82 6.53
N VAL A 178 1.40 -7.35 6.00
CA VAL A 178 1.84 -5.97 6.13
C VAL A 178 1.89 -5.30 4.76
N ARG A 179 1.55 -4.02 4.71
CA ARG A 179 1.77 -3.15 3.56
C ARG A 179 2.79 -2.10 3.92
N TYR A 180 3.65 -1.78 3.00
CA TYR A 180 4.67 -0.77 3.20
C TYR A 180 4.71 0.17 2.01
N GLY A 181 5.10 1.41 2.23
CA GLY A 181 5.11 2.42 1.18
C GLY A 181 6.02 3.60 1.47
N ASN A 182 6.45 4.24 0.40
CA ASN A 182 7.02 5.57 0.40
C ASN A 182 6.06 6.48 -0.36
N GLU A 183 5.30 7.27 0.38
CA GLU A 183 4.21 8.05 -0.20
C GLU A 183 4.72 9.09 -1.20
N ALA A 184 5.82 9.77 -0.89
CA ALA A 184 6.38 10.79 -1.76
C ALA A 184 6.93 10.22 -3.08
N ARG A 185 7.37 8.95 -3.09
CA ARG A 185 7.85 8.25 -4.29
C ARG A 185 6.76 7.46 -4.99
N LEU A 186 5.56 7.37 -4.42
CA LEU A 186 4.44 6.56 -4.91
C LEU A 186 4.80 5.08 -5.06
N LEU A 187 5.69 4.57 -4.20
CA LEU A 187 6.12 3.17 -4.19
C LEU A 187 5.42 2.42 -3.06
N TRP A 188 4.83 1.30 -3.39
CA TRP A 188 4.03 0.50 -2.47
C TRP A 188 4.32 -0.97 -2.65
N GLY A 189 4.30 -1.71 -1.55
CA GLY A 189 4.46 -3.15 -1.54
C GLY A 189 3.70 -3.80 -0.39
N ALA A 190 3.70 -5.12 -0.41
CA ALA A 190 3.08 -5.94 0.64
C ALA A 190 3.86 -7.24 0.80
N CYS A 191 3.86 -7.79 2.00
CA CYS A 191 4.35 -9.14 2.27
C CYS A 191 3.61 -9.74 3.48
N PRO A 192 3.70 -11.06 3.70
CA PRO A 192 3.22 -11.66 4.93
C PRO A 192 3.99 -11.08 6.14
N GLY A 193 3.27 -10.68 7.19
CA GLY A 193 3.87 -10.13 8.41
C GLY A 193 4.75 -11.14 9.17
N MET A 194 4.62 -12.43 8.86
CA MET A 194 5.45 -13.51 9.36
C MET A 194 6.68 -13.82 8.48
N SER A 195 6.91 -13.06 7.41
CA SER A 195 8.17 -13.14 6.67
C SER A 195 9.36 -12.88 7.59
N ARG A 196 10.53 -13.40 7.23
CA ARG A 196 11.75 -13.14 8.02
C ARG A 196 11.94 -11.63 8.20
N ALA A 197 12.34 -11.21 9.39
CA ALA A 197 12.48 -9.78 9.72
C ALA A 197 13.45 -9.07 8.77
N GLU A 198 14.53 -9.74 8.37
CA GLU A 198 15.53 -9.25 7.42
C GLU A 198 14.91 -8.98 6.03
N PHE A 199 14.02 -9.87 5.58
CA PHE A 199 13.30 -9.69 4.30
C PHE A 199 12.38 -8.48 4.34
N ILE A 200 11.68 -8.23 5.47
CA ILE A 200 10.83 -7.05 5.62
C ILE A 200 11.69 -5.78 5.62
N VAL A 201 12.85 -5.78 6.29
CA VAL A 201 13.80 -4.65 6.26
C VAL A 201 14.33 -4.40 4.84
N GLU A 202 14.69 -5.46 4.12
CA GLU A 202 15.12 -5.37 2.73
C GLU A 202 14.02 -4.79 1.83
N SER A 203 12.78 -5.27 1.99
CA SER A 203 11.62 -4.77 1.25
C SER A 203 11.38 -3.28 1.49
N LEU A 204 11.52 -2.82 2.73
CA LEU A 204 11.48 -1.38 3.06
C LEU A 204 12.61 -0.61 2.40
N SER A 205 13.81 -1.21 2.28
CA SER A 205 14.95 -0.56 1.63
C SER A 205 14.74 -0.33 0.13
N TRP A 206 13.98 -1.18 -0.55
CA TRP A 206 13.68 -1.03 -1.98
C TRP A 206 12.80 0.17 -2.30
N ILE A 207 11.91 0.53 -1.38
CA ILE A 207 11.00 1.68 -1.54
C ILE A 207 11.54 2.96 -0.92
N ASP A 208 12.61 2.87 -0.15
CA ASP A 208 13.22 3.99 0.57
C ASP A 208 13.86 5.01 -0.37
N TRP A 209 14.28 6.14 0.19
CA TRP A 209 15.05 7.11 -0.54
C TRP A 209 16.43 6.55 -0.89
N PRO A 210 16.91 6.75 -2.12
CA PRO A 210 18.31 6.51 -2.43
C PRO A 210 19.21 7.31 -1.49
N LYS A 211 20.37 6.75 -1.13
CA LYS A 211 21.30 7.42 -0.23
C LYS A 211 21.60 8.84 -0.73
N GLY A 212 21.43 9.83 0.15
CA GLY A 212 21.68 11.24 -0.15
C GLY A 212 20.61 11.96 -0.97
N GLN A 213 19.47 11.33 -1.28
CA GLN A 213 18.41 11.93 -2.09
C GLN A 213 17.11 12.21 -1.32
N LYS A 214 17.09 12.02 -0.01
CA LYS A 214 15.92 12.38 0.80
C LYS A 214 15.76 13.90 0.79
N PRO A 215 14.59 14.45 0.40
CA PRO A 215 14.31 15.88 0.53
C PRO A 215 14.39 16.30 2.00
N ALA A 216 14.84 17.54 2.22
CA ALA A 216 14.89 18.14 3.54
C ALA A 216 13.48 18.41 4.09
#